data_d3db79b08081ca34946e3706575dbf92
#
_entry.id   d3db79b08081ca34946e3706575dbf92
#
_cell.length_a   1.000
_cell.length_b   1.000
_cell.length_c   1.000
_cell.angle_alpha   90.00
_cell.angle_beta   90.00
_cell.angle_gamma   90.00
#
_symmetry.space_group_name_H-M   'P 1'
#
loop_
_entity.id
_entity.type
_entity.pdbx_description
1 polymer ?
#
loop_
_entity_poly.entity_id
_entity_poly.type
_entity_poly.pdbx_seq_one_letter_code
_entity_poly.pdbx_strand_id
1 'polypeptide(L)'
;MKSLIIGMGIGQLYKQVLEELKFEVVTTDLNKPADYKFWQDAVRDHQHFDTVHICTPNFTHNSIAFEIAPHCRILFVEKPGLQYQSDWRKLVSQNPKTRCIMVKNNMWRDNIEELQTLYKQSNEIRFHWLNENRVPYPGSWFTDKKLAFGGVSRDLFPHLLSLFIALEPQYEHAAWLYKNSWQQWELKDLTDGDYGSVNFDGTYNVDDNIDLECTIKNRRCFFRSSWRTLKPNDIGIHFDSTFVELGLCPESAYRNMIMDCIDNIDNRLFWDKQFYIDYWIHGKINL
;
A
#
# COMPACT_ATOMS: atom_id res chain seq x y z
N MET A 1 18.49 6.33 -15.68
CA MET A 1 17.33 7.01 -15.06
C MET A 1 17.71 7.42 -13.65
N LYS A 2 17.10 8.51 -13.15
CA LYS A 2 17.34 9.06 -11.81
C LYS A 2 16.10 8.96 -10.95
N SER A 3 16.24 8.47 -9.72
CA SER A 3 15.15 8.28 -8.76
C SER A 3 15.41 9.04 -7.47
N LEU A 4 14.35 9.61 -6.89
CA LEU A 4 14.36 10.18 -5.55
C LEU A 4 13.52 9.32 -4.60
N ILE A 5 14.08 8.95 -3.45
CA ILE A 5 13.36 8.28 -2.37
C ILE A 5 13.22 9.25 -1.19
N ILE A 6 11.98 9.47 -0.75
CA ILE A 6 11.67 10.34 0.39
C ILE A 6 11.20 9.46 1.55
N GLY A 7 12.05 9.32 2.58
CA GLY A 7 11.81 8.43 3.73
C GLY A 7 12.51 7.08 3.60
N MET A 8 13.43 6.79 4.52
CA MET A 8 14.29 5.59 4.51
C MET A 8 13.79 4.50 5.48
N GLY A 9 12.48 4.41 5.73
CA GLY A 9 11.84 3.24 6.32
C GLY A 9 11.80 2.11 5.28
N ILE A 10 10.64 1.93 4.65
CA ILE A 10 10.49 1.01 3.52
C ILE A 10 11.32 1.49 2.30
N GLY A 11 11.72 2.75 2.26
CA GLY A 11 12.59 3.31 1.22
C GLY A 11 13.92 2.59 1.05
N GLN A 12 14.41 1.87 2.05
CA GLN A 12 15.62 1.03 1.92
C GLN A 12 15.41 -0.10 0.91
N LEU A 13 14.23 -0.72 0.90
CA LEU A 13 13.88 -1.75 -0.08
C LEU A 13 13.80 -1.14 -1.50
N TYR A 14 13.19 0.03 -1.63
CA TYR A 14 13.16 0.73 -2.93
C TYR A 14 14.56 1.08 -3.41
N LYS A 15 15.44 1.53 -2.52
CA LYS A 15 16.84 1.81 -2.87
C LYS A 15 17.52 0.58 -3.47
N GLN A 16 17.41 -0.56 -2.79
CA GLN A 16 17.99 -1.81 -3.27
C GLN A 16 17.45 -2.19 -4.67
N VAL A 17 16.12 -2.19 -4.84
CA VAL A 17 15.48 -2.53 -6.12
C VAL A 17 15.92 -1.57 -7.25
N LEU A 18 15.97 -0.27 -6.97
CA LEU A 18 16.34 0.73 -7.97
C LEU A 18 17.82 0.66 -8.35
N GLU A 19 18.71 0.41 -7.37
CA GLU A 19 20.14 0.20 -7.63
C GLU A 19 20.38 -1.06 -8.49
N GLU A 20 19.66 -2.15 -8.25
CA GLU A 20 19.70 -3.35 -9.11
C GLU A 20 19.22 -3.06 -10.53
N LEU A 21 18.22 -2.18 -10.69
CA LEU A 21 17.72 -1.68 -11.96
C LEU A 21 18.63 -0.62 -12.61
N LYS A 22 19.79 -0.33 -12.00
CA LYS A 22 20.80 0.65 -12.50
C LYS A 22 20.28 2.08 -12.55
N PHE A 23 19.42 2.47 -11.63
CA PHE A 23 19.09 3.88 -11.41
C PHE A 23 20.19 4.60 -10.64
N GLU A 24 20.36 5.87 -10.92
CA GLU A 24 21.00 6.81 -10.02
C GLU A 24 19.98 7.14 -8.91
N VAL A 25 20.26 6.71 -7.68
CA VAL A 25 19.33 6.83 -6.55
C VAL A 25 19.78 7.96 -5.65
N VAL A 26 18.89 8.91 -5.42
CA VAL A 26 19.04 10.00 -4.43
C VAL A 26 18.08 9.72 -3.28
N THR A 27 18.55 9.86 -2.05
CA THR A 27 17.78 9.51 -0.85
C THR A 27 17.60 10.70 0.07
N THR A 28 16.44 10.79 0.74
CA THR A 28 16.19 11.80 1.76
C THR A 28 15.50 11.22 2.99
N ASP A 29 15.93 11.63 4.18
CA ASP A 29 15.26 11.26 5.44
C ASP A 29 15.62 12.26 6.55
N LEU A 30 14.65 12.60 7.39
CA LEU A 30 14.84 13.55 8.49
C LEU A 30 15.75 13.00 9.61
N ASN A 31 15.71 11.68 9.83
CA ASN A 31 16.28 11.01 11.01
C ASN A 31 17.25 9.87 10.68
N LYS A 32 17.10 9.25 9.50
CA LYS A 32 17.96 8.14 9.07
C LYS A 32 19.06 8.60 8.12
N PRO A 33 20.16 7.85 8.00
CA PRO A 33 21.19 8.15 7.01
C PRO A 33 20.62 8.24 5.59
N ALA A 34 20.89 9.35 4.91
CA ALA A 34 20.45 9.64 3.55
C ALA A 34 21.37 10.71 2.93
N ASP A 35 21.30 10.90 1.61
CA ASP A 35 22.11 11.90 0.89
C ASP A 35 21.72 13.33 1.29
N TYR A 36 20.43 13.57 1.52
CA TYR A 36 19.87 14.84 1.97
C TYR A 36 18.96 14.65 3.19
N LYS A 37 18.90 15.65 4.04
CA LYS A 37 17.95 15.71 5.15
C LYS A 37 16.55 16.10 4.67
N PHE A 38 16.47 17.07 3.75
CA PHE A 38 15.22 17.60 3.22
C PHE A 38 15.12 17.32 1.71
N TRP A 39 13.99 16.81 1.26
CA TRP A 39 13.76 16.52 -0.15
C TRP A 39 13.79 17.78 -1.04
N GLN A 40 13.45 18.95 -0.48
CA GLN A 40 13.55 20.24 -1.18
C GLN A 40 14.98 20.55 -1.62
N ASP A 41 15.97 20.18 -0.80
CA ASP A 41 17.37 20.36 -1.15
C ASP A 41 17.77 19.45 -2.32
N ALA A 42 17.32 18.19 -2.31
CA ALA A 42 17.52 17.28 -3.42
C ALA A 42 16.88 17.79 -4.72
N VAL A 43 15.66 18.34 -4.66
CA VAL A 43 15.00 18.95 -5.84
C VAL A 43 15.76 20.18 -6.33
N ARG A 44 16.24 21.05 -5.44
CA ARG A 44 17.02 22.24 -5.83
C ARG A 44 18.29 21.84 -6.59
N ASP A 45 18.99 20.78 -6.15
CA ASP A 45 20.27 20.37 -6.72
C ASP A 45 20.10 19.54 -8.00
N HIS A 46 19.07 18.71 -8.08
CA HIS A 46 18.83 17.80 -9.22
C HIS A 46 17.72 18.24 -10.18
N GLN A 47 16.85 19.17 -9.77
CA GLN A 47 15.74 19.78 -10.52
C GLN A 47 14.62 18.81 -10.93
N HIS A 48 14.94 17.65 -11.54
CA HIS A 48 13.95 16.71 -12.04
C HIS A 48 14.39 15.26 -11.90
N PHE A 49 13.43 14.35 -11.68
CA PHE A 49 13.64 12.92 -11.51
C PHE A 49 12.77 12.11 -12.48
N ASP A 50 13.25 10.95 -12.93
CA ASP A 50 12.42 10.02 -13.69
C ASP A 50 11.33 9.41 -12.78
N THR A 51 11.70 9.02 -11.56
CA THR A 51 10.75 8.52 -10.55
C THR A 51 10.97 9.17 -9.19
N VAL A 52 9.90 9.38 -8.44
CA VAL A 52 9.92 9.75 -7.02
C VAL A 52 9.10 8.75 -6.23
N HIS A 53 9.64 8.31 -5.09
CA HIS A 53 8.99 7.36 -4.18
C HIS A 53 8.77 8.03 -2.82
N ILE A 54 7.51 8.26 -2.44
CA ILE A 54 7.13 8.78 -1.12
C ILE A 54 6.94 7.59 -0.18
N CYS A 55 7.88 7.43 0.75
CA CYS A 55 7.99 6.33 1.71
C CYS A 55 7.94 6.83 3.17
N THR A 56 7.35 7.99 3.39
CA THR A 56 7.24 8.68 4.68
C THR A 56 5.98 8.27 5.44
N PRO A 57 5.77 8.72 6.70
CA PRO A 57 4.51 8.51 7.41
C PRO A 57 3.29 9.07 6.68
N ASN A 58 2.14 8.40 6.79
CA ASN A 58 0.93 8.68 6.02
C ASN A 58 0.50 10.16 6.02
N PHE A 59 0.54 10.82 7.19
CA PHE A 59 0.13 12.22 7.35
C PHE A 59 0.95 13.22 6.53
N THR A 60 2.11 12.82 6.02
CA THR A 60 2.98 13.65 5.18
C THR A 60 2.74 13.46 3.68
N HIS A 61 2.05 12.38 3.29
CA HIS A 61 1.88 12.02 1.88
C HIS A 61 1.22 13.13 1.07
N ASN A 62 0.13 13.73 1.58
CA ASN A 62 -0.58 14.78 0.86
C ASN A 62 0.34 15.97 0.53
N SER A 63 0.98 16.56 1.56
CA SER A 63 1.82 17.74 1.37
C SER A 63 2.98 17.46 0.42
N ILE A 64 3.70 16.37 0.64
CA ILE A 64 4.84 16.01 -0.21
C ILE A 64 4.39 15.73 -1.64
N ALA A 65 3.31 14.95 -1.84
CA ALA A 65 2.86 14.57 -3.18
C ALA A 65 2.48 15.78 -4.04
N PHE A 66 1.75 16.75 -3.49
CA PHE A 66 1.36 17.95 -4.24
C PHE A 66 2.54 18.86 -4.60
N GLU A 67 3.56 18.93 -3.73
CA GLU A 67 4.73 19.77 -3.96
C GLU A 67 5.74 19.10 -4.90
N ILE A 68 5.94 17.77 -4.79
CA ILE A 68 6.97 17.05 -5.53
C ILE A 68 6.53 16.62 -6.94
N ALA A 69 5.22 16.44 -7.17
CA ALA A 69 4.72 15.95 -8.45
C ALA A 69 5.24 16.71 -9.69
N PRO A 70 5.36 18.05 -9.70
CA PRO A 70 5.92 18.77 -10.84
C PRO A 70 7.39 18.45 -11.16
N HIS A 71 8.10 17.78 -10.25
CA HIS A 71 9.54 17.51 -10.34
C HIS A 71 9.86 16.08 -10.78
N CYS A 72 8.85 15.29 -11.21
CA CYS A 72 9.08 13.92 -11.67
C CYS A 72 8.15 13.50 -12.82
N ARG A 73 8.58 12.45 -13.54
CA ARG A 73 7.75 11.82 -14.56
C ARG A 73 6.75 10.84 -13.96
N ILE A 74 7.19 10.04 -12.97
CA ILE A 74 6.34 9.08 -12.25
C ILE A 74 6.47 9.32 -10.76
N LEU A 75 5.33 9.48 -10.08
CA LEU A 75 5.23 9.60 -8.63
C LEU A 75 4.60 8.34 -8.03
N PHE A 76 5.38 7.60 -7.27
CA PHE A 76 4.91 6.48 -6.45
C PHE A 76 4.62 6.98 -5.04
N VAL A 77 3.39 6.80 -4.57
CA VAL A 77 3.01 7.12 -3.20
C VAL A 77 2.73 5.83 -2.46
N GLU A 78 3.48 5.58 -1.38
CA GLU A 78 3.23 4.40 -0.55
C GLU A 78 1.78 4.32 -0.08
N LYS A 79 1.32 3.07 0.11
CA LYS A 79 -0.02 2.85 0.69
C LYS A 79 -0.12 3.53 2.07
N PRO A 80 -1.24 4.02 2.47
CA PRO A 80 -2.57 3.93 1.85
C PRO A 80 -2.81 5.00 0.77
N GLY A 81 -1.78 5.60 0.20
CA GLY A 81 -1.86 6.71 -0.73
C GLY A 81 -2.13 8.04 -0.02
N LEU A 82 -3.08 8.82 -0.49
CA LEU A 82 -3.48 10.09 0.11
C LEU A 82 -4.64 9.91 1.11
N GLN A 83 -4.89 10.94 1.92
CA GLN A 83 -5.90 10.88 2.97
C GLN A 83 -7.31 10.63 2.43
N TYR A 84 -7.70 11.36 1.37
CA TYR A 84 -9.03 11.28 0.79
C TYR A 84 -8.99 10.92 -0.70
N GLN A 85 -10.04 10.26 -1.16
CA GLN A 85 -10.25 9.95 -2.57
C GLN A 85 -10.26 11.22 -3.45
N SER A 86 -10.81 12.32 -2.93
CA SER A 86 -10.82 13.63 -3.59
C SER A 86 -9.42 14.21 -3.80
N ASP A 87 -8.51 13.98 -2.85
CA ASP A 87 -7.12 14.46 -2.93
C ASP A 87 -6.38 13.74 -4.06
N TRP A 88 -6.63 12.43 -4.22
CA TRP A 88 -6.05 11.65 -5.31
C TRP A 88 -6.47 12.19 -6.67
N ARG A 89 -7.78 12.44 -6.86
CA ARG A 89 -8.30 13.08 -8.09
C ARG A 89 -7.66 14.45 -8.33
N LYS A 90 -7.54 15.26 -7.29
CA LYS A 90 -6.96 16.60 -7.36
C LYS A 90 -5.49 16.55 -7.73
N LEU A 91 -4.70 15.66 -7.12
CA LEU A 91 -3.27 15.47 -7.42
C LEU A 91 -3.08 15.18 -8.91
N VAL A 92 -3.79 14.17 -9.43
CA VAL A 92 -3.66 13.76 -10.84
C VAL A 92 -4.11 14.86 -11.79
N SER A 93 -5.23 15.55 -11.50
CA SER A 93 -5.76 16.61 -12.37
C SER A 93 -4.87 17.85 -12.41
N GLN A 94 -4.21 18.20 -11.32
CA GLN A 94 -3.29 19.35 -11.24
C GLN A 94 -1.91 19.07 -11.84
N ASN A 95 -1.54 17.80 -12.01
CA ASN A 95 -0.23 17.38 -12.51
C ASN A 95 -0.35 16.49 -13.75
N PRO A 96 -0.92 16.99 -14.88
CA PRO A 96 -1.22 16.15 -16.05
C PRO A 96 0.03 15.61 -16.76
N LYS A 97 1.21 16.14 -16.47
CA LYS A 97 2.50 15.68 -17.01
C LYS A 97 3.15 14.59 -16.15
N THR A 98 2.70 14.43 -14.91
CA THR A 98 3.20 13.44 -13.97
C THR A 98 2.26 12.25 -13.89
N ARG A 99 2.79 11.06 -14.01
CA ARG A 99 2.06 9.82 -13.78
C ARG A 99 2.07 9.50 -12.29
N CYS A 100 0.91 9.53 -11.65
CA CYS A 100 0.80 9.24 -10.22
C CYS A 100 0.21 7.85 -9.99
N ILE A 101 0.79 7.09 -9.08
CA ILE A 101 0.34 5.74 -8.71
C ILE A 101 0.49 5.53 -7.20
N MET A 102 -0.56 5.00 -6.56
CA MET A 102 -0.45 4.45 -5.22
C MET A 102 0.23 3.08 -5.30
N VAL A 103 1.14 2.81 -4.38
CA VAL A 103 1.82 1.50 -4.31
C VAL A 103 0.81 0.41 -3.95
N LYS A 104 0.70 -0.58 -4.83
CA LYS A 104 -0.17 -1.75 -4.72
C LYS A 104 0.54 -2.99 -5.29
N ASN A 105 1.78 -3.16 -4.85
CA ASN A 105 2.77 -4.13 -5.33
C ASN A 105 2.25 -5.57 -5.43
N ASN A 106 1.30 -5.98 -4.58
CA ASN A 106 0.71 -7.31 -4.66
C ASN A 106 0.04 -7.64 -6.01
N MET A 107 -0.30 -6.62 -6.81
CA MET A 107 -0.79 -6.85 -8.18
C MET A 107 0.28 -7.37 -9.15
N TRP A 108 1.57 -7.23 -8.79
CA TRP A 108 2.72 -7.61 -9.62
C TRP A 108 3.53 -8.78 -9.03
N ARG A 109 2.90 -9.62 -8.19
CA ARG A 109 3.53 -10.87 -7.71
C ARG A 109 3.78 -11.81 -8.87
N ASP A 110 4.87 -12.56 -8.82
CA ASP A 110 5.27 -13.49 -9.89
C ASP A 110 4.26 -14.63 -10.09
N ASN A 111 3.51 -14.99 -9.05
CA ASN A 111 2.51 -16.06 -9.08
C ASN A 111 1.07 -15.61 -9.39
N ILE A 112 0.86 -14.40 -9.90
CA ILE A 112 -0.50 -13.88 -10.19
C ILE A 112 -1.29 -14.75 -11.16
N GLU A 113 -0.66 -15.30 -12.18
CA GLU A 113 -1.33 -16.18 -13.18
C GLU A 113 -1.81 -17.50 -12.56
N GLU A 114 -1.02 -18.08 -11.66
CA GLU A 114 -1.42 -19.26 -10.88
C GLU A 114 -2.62 -18.94 -10.00
N LEU A 115 -2.55 -17.84 -9.25
CA LEU A 115 -3.64 -17.38 -8.38
C LEU A 115 -4.92 -17.07 -9.18
N GLN A 116 -4.81 -16.49 -10.38
CA GLN A 116 -5.95 -16.27 -11.27
C GLN A 116 -6.59 -17.57 -11.73
N THR A 117 -5.79 -18.60 -11.96
CA THR A 117 -6.30 -19.92 -12.34
C THR A 117 -7.12 -20.54 -11.21
N LEU A 118 -6.61 -20.53 -9.98
CA LEU A 118 -7.32 -21.00 -8.79
C LEU A 118 -8.58 -20.17 -8.54
N TYR A 119 -8.49 -18.84 -8.67
CA TYR A 119 -9.63 -17.94 -8.51
C TYR A 119 -10.79 -18.27 -9.46
N LYS A 120 -10.47 -18.53 -10.75
CA LYS A 120 -11.50 -18.89 -11.77
C LYS A 120 -12.21 -20.21 -11.48
N GLN A 121 -11.53 -21.14 -10.82
CA GLN A 121 -12.05 -22.48 -10.52
C GLN A 121 -12.83 -22.54 -9.20
N SER A 122 -12.73 -21.51 -8.35
CA SER A 122 -13.28 -21.50 -7.00
C SER A 122 -14.59 -20.70 -6.90
N ASN A 123 -15.45 -21.09 -5.98
CA ASN A 123 -16.70 -20.39 -5.68
C ASN A 123 -16.62 -19.54 -4.40
N GLU A 124 -15.80 -19.95 -3.44
CA GLU A 124 -15.56 -19.22 -2.21
C GLU A 124 -14.08 -18.90 -2.08
N ILE A 125 -13.77 -17.59 -1.94
CA ILE A 125 -12.41 -17.11 -1.84
C ILE A 125 -12.27 -16.28 -0.56
N ARG A 126 -11.27 -16.59 0.26
CA ARG A 126 -10.97 -15.83 1.47
C ARG A 126 -9.58 -15.22 1.37
N PHE A 127 -9.51 -13.92 1.43
CA PHE A 127 -8.28 -13.13 1.46
C PHE A 127 -7.95 -12.81 2.91
N HIS A 128 -6.89 -13.40 3.44
CA HIS A 128 -6.47 -13.23 4.82
C HIS A 128 -5.12 -12.52 4.93
N TRP A 129 -5.05 -11.57 5.86
CA TRP A 129 -3.82 -11.01 6.37
C TRP A 129 -3.93 -10.91 7.88
N LEU A 130 -3.75 -12.04 8.53
CA LEU A 130 -3.95 -12.20 9.97
C LEU A 130 -2.59 -12.40 10.62
N ASN A 131 -2.14 -11.43 11.39
CA ASN A 131 -0.91 -11.52 12.14
C ASN A 131 -1.18 -12.04 13.55
N GLU A 132 -0.25 -12.83 14.09
CA GLU A 132 -0.30 -13.28 15.47
C GLU A 132 -0.19 -12.11 16.44
N ASN A 133 0.88 -11.28 16.32
CA ASN A 133 1.09 -10.08 17.11
C ASN A 133 2.05 -9.11 16.39
N ARG A 134 1.53 -8.34 15.43
CA ARG A 134 2.32 -7.37 14.65
C ARG A 134 1.65 -6.00 14.56
N VAL A 135 1.27 -5.44 15.72
CA VAL A 135 0.81 -4.05 15.78
C VAL A 135 1.99 -3.12 15.49
N PRO A 136 1.90 -2.26 14.45
CA PRO A 136 3.05 -1.42 14.08
C PRO A 136 3.28 -0.30 15.09
N TYR A 137 4.44 -0.33 15.78
CA TYR A 137 4.87 0.70 16.72
C TYR A 137 3.74 1.25 17.61
N PRO A 138 3.14 0.42 18.49
CA PRO A 138 1.96 0.80 19.26
C PRO A 138 2.20 2.07 20.08
N GLY A 139 1.26 3.02 20.03
CA GLY A 139 1.41 4.34 20.64
C GLY A 139 2.18 5.36 19.81
N SER A 140 2.62 5.01 18.59
CA SER A 140 3.22 5.94 17.64
C SER A 140 2.18 6.56 16.70
N TRP A 141 2.67 7.24 15.65
CA TRP A 141 1.81 7.79 14.59
C TRP A 141 0.98 6.72 13.87
N PHE A 142 1.45 5.45 13.80
CA PHE A 142 0.74 4.34 13.16
C PHE A 142 -0.60 4.02 13.83
N THR A 143 -0.70 4.24 15.13
CA THR A 143 -1.89 3.94 15.92
C THR A 143 -2.69 5.18 16.33
N ASP A 144 -2.30 6.35 15.83
CA ASP A 144 -3.08 7.58 15.91
C ASP A 144 -3.87 7.79 14.60
N LYS A 145 -5.21 7.71 14.68
CA LYS A 145 -6.11 7.84 13.54
C LYS A 145 -5.92 9.14 12.75
N LYS A 146 -5.52 10.23 13.40
CA LYS A 146 -5.27 11.51 12.71
C LYS A 146 -4.02 11.46 11.84
N LEU A 147 -3.03 10.68 12.25
CA LEU A 147 -1.73 10.61 11.58
C LEU A 147 -1.68 9.44 10.60
N ALA A 148 -2.23 8.28 10.97
CA ALA A 148 -2.24 7.09 10.13
C ALA A 148 -3.43 7.04 9.15
N PHE A 149 -4.44 7.90 9.33
CA PHE A 149 -5.72 7.93 8.60
C PHE A 149 -6.64 6.74 8.90
N GLY A 150 -6.25 5.83 9.75
CA GLY A 150 -6.90 4.59 10.15
C GLY A 150 -5.88 3.58 10.59
N GLY A 151 -6.33 2.39 10.93
CA GLY A 151 -5.48 1.29 11.37
C GLY A 151 -5.28 0.24 10.29
N VAL A 152 -5.68 -1.00 10.59
CA VAL A 152 -5.56 -2.13 9.68
C VAL A 152 -6.27 -1.91 8.35
N SER A 153 -7.36 -1.13 8.36
CA SER A 153 -8.10 -0.74 7.15
C SER A 153 -7.25 0.09 6.17
N ARG A 154 -6.23 0.78 6.67
CA ARG A 154 -5.31 1.60 5.86
C ARG A 154 -3.95 0.95 5.68
N ASP A 155 -3.58 0.03 6.55
CA ASP A 155 -2.28 -0.63 6.50
C ASP A 155 -2.31 -1.95 5.71
N LEU A 156 -3.11 -2.93 6.13
CA LEU A 156 -3.12 -4.27 5.54
C LEU A 156 -4.21 -4.46 4.46
N PHE A 157 -5.36 -3.83 4.64
CA PHE A 157 -6.49 -4.03 3.74
C PHE A 157 -6.23 -3.58 2.28
N PRO A 158 -5.47 -2.50 1.98
CA PRO A 158 -5.08 -2.17 0.62
C PRO A 158 -4.34 -3.30 -0.11
N HIS A 159 -3.57 -4.11 0.62
CA HIS A 159 -2.89 -5.27 0.05
C HIS A 159 -3.88 -6.36 -0.39
N LEU A 160 -4.93 -6.63 0.39
CA LEU A 160 -5.96 -7.59 0.01
C LEU A 160 -6.80 -7.09 -1.15
N LEU A 161 -7.15 -5.80 -1.17
CA LEU A 161 -7.87 -5.21 -2.30
C LEU A 161 -7.05 -5.27 -3.58
N SER A 162 -5.73 -5.01 -3.51
CA SER A 162 -4.87 -5.09 -4.69
C SER A 162 -4.76 -6.52 -5.24
N LEU A 163 -4.72 -7.53 -4.37
CA LEU A 163 -4.81 -8.94 -4.79
C LEU A 163 -6.15 -9.25 -5.46
N PHE A 164 -7.26 -8.85 -4.85
CA PHE A 164 -8.59 -9.05 -5.43
C PHE A 164 -8.71 -8.44 -6.82
N ILE A 165 -8.24 -7.20 -7.01
CA ILE A 165 -8.26 -6.50 -8.31
C ILE A 165 -7.41 -7.24 -9.35
N ALA A 166 -6.26 -7.79 -8.94
CA ALA A 166 -5.40 -8.57 -9.83
C ALA A 166 -6.07 -9.89 -10.28
N LEU A 167 -6.89 -10.50 -9.42
CA LEU A 167 -7.55 -11.77 -9.69
C LEU A 167 -8.91 -11.61 -10.38
N GLU A 168 -9.64 -10.52 -10.13
CA GLU A 168 -10.96 -10.24 -10.70
C GLU A 168 -10.95 -8.94 -11.51
N PRO A 169 -10.76 -9.00 -12.82
CA PRO A 169 -10.73 -7.81 -13.67
C PRO A 169 -12.03 -6.98 -13.66
N GLN A 170 -13.15 -7.57 -13.23
CA GLN A 170 -14.45 -6.91 -13.12
C GLN A 170 -14.79 -6.53 -11.67
N TYR A 171 -13.78 -6.34 -10.83
CA TYR A 171 -13.89 -6.01 -9.39
C TYR A 171 -14.86 -4.87 -9.08
N GLU A 172 -15.07 -3.95 -10.02
CA GLU A 172 -16.00 -2.82 -9.88
C GLU A 172 -17.46 -3.26 -9.72
N HIS A 173 -17.82 -4.42 -10.28
CA HIS A 173 -19.15 -5.02 -10.20
C HIS A 173 -19.39 -5.85 -8.93
N ALA A 174 -18.45 -5.89 -8.02
CA ALA A 174 -18.61 -6.60 -6.76
C ALA A 174 -19.71 -5.97 -5.90
N ALA A 175 -20.72 -6.75 -5.53
CA ALA A 175 -21.75 -6.34 -4.60
C ALA A 175 -21.26 -6.58 -3.16
N TRP A 176 -20.97 -5.49 -2.46
CA TRP A 176 -20.49 -5.51 -1.07
C TRP A 176 -21.66 -5.71 -0.12
N LEU A 177 -21.63 -6.81 0.62
CA LEU A 177 -22.72 -7.26 1.48
C LEU A 177 -22.53 -6.83 2.94
N TYR A 178 -21.28 -6.86 3.39
CA TYR A 178 -20.94 -6.59 4.76
C TYR A 178 -19.57 -5.92 4.84
N LYS A 179 -19.41 -5.02 5.80
CA LYS A 179 -18.15 -4.35 6.08
C LYS A 179 -18.15 -3.88 7.53
N ASN A 180 -17.17 -4.34 8.28
CA ASN A 180 -16.97 -3.94 9.65
C ASN A 180 -15.48 -3.76 9.94
N SER A 181 -15.13 -2.66 10.59
CA SER A 181 -13.81 -2.46 11.19
C SER A 181 -13.97 -2.04 12.63
N TRP A 182 -13.12 -2.57 13.50
CA TRP A 182 -13.21 -2.28 14.94
C TRP A 182 -11.84 -2.28 15.60
N GLN A 183 -11.76 -1.58 16.72
CA GLN A 183 -10.66 -1.66 17.66
C GLN A 183 -10.99 -2.74 18.70
N GLN A 184 -10.12 -3.70 18.86
CA GLN A 184 -10.23 -4.77 19.85
C GLN A 184 -9.31 -4.55 21.04
N TRP A 185 -8.12 -3.99 20.79
CA TRP A 185 -7.04 -3.89 21.77
C TRP A 185 -6.86 -2.47 22.26
N GLU A 186 -6.33 -2.31 23.47
CA GLU A 186 -5.85 -1.06 24.03
C GLU A 186 -4.34 -1.15 24.28
N LEU A 187 -3.64 -0.01 24.43
CA LEU A 187 -2.18 -0.02 24.65
C LEU A 187 -1.77 -0.92 25.83
N LYS A 188 -2.56 -0.94 26.90
CA LYS A 188 -2.30 -1.78 28.08
C LYS A 188 -2.33 -3.29 27.81
N ASP A 189 -2.98 -3.71 26.73
CA ASP A 189 -3.12 -5.11 26.35
C ASP A 189 -1.99 -5.58 25.41
N LEU A 190 -1.17 -4.61 24.93
CA LEU A 190 -0.13 -4.87 23.94
C LEU A 190 1.21 -5.16 24.63
N THR A 191 2.02 -5.93 23.95
CA THR A 191 3.40 -6.24 24.34
C THR A 191 4.33 -5.83 23.21
N ASP A 192 5.59 -5.60 23.53
CA ASP A 192 6.64 -5.44 22.54
C ASP A 192 6.60 -6.61 21.55
N GLY A 193 6.77 -6.30 20.29
CA GLY A 193 6.70 -7.29 19.20
C GLY A 193 7.69 -6.98 18.09
N ASP A 194 7.61 -7.74 17.01
CA ASP A 194 8.50 -7.62 15.86
C ASP A 194 8.47 -6.25 15.18
N TYR A 195 7.44 -5.44 15.46
CA TYR A 195 7.21 -4.13 14.87
C TYR A 195 7.40 -2.96 15.86
N GLY A 196 8.30 -3.16 16.84
CA GLY A 196 8.69 -2.11 17.79
C GLY A 196 8.10 -2.30 19.18
N SER A 197 8.57 -1.44 20.10
CA SER A 197 8.12 -1.41 21.48
C SER A 197 6.86 -0.58 21.66
N VAL A 198 6.08 -0.92 22.69
CA VAL A 198 4.86 -0.18 23.05
C VAL A 198 5.23 1.16 23.70
N ASN A 199 4.73 2.25 23.15
CA ASN A 199 4.76 3.56 23.81
C ASN A 199 3.44 3.78 24.57
N PHE A 200 3.45 3.51 25.87
CA PHE A 200 2.27 3.62 26.72
C PHE A 200 1.76 5.04 26.92
N ASP A 201 2.58 6.07 26.65
CA ASP A 201 2.20 7.48 26.70
C ASP A 201 1.58 7.97 25.37
N GLY A 202 1.52 7.08 24.36
CA GLY A 202 1.02 7.41 23.04
C GLY A 202 -0.48 7.22 22.86
N THR A 203 -0.92 7.20 21.60
CA THR A 203 -2.33 7.07 21.22
C THR A 203 -2.58 5.75 20.52
N TYR A 204 -3.68 5.07 20.86
CA TYR A 204 -4.19 3.90 20.15
C TYR A 204 -5.70 4.05 19.97
N ASN A 205 -6.13 4.59 18.83
CA ASN A 205 -7.52 4.92 18.54
C ASN A 205 -7.93 4.56 17.10
N VAL A 206 -7.32 3.49 16.57
CA VAL A 206 -7.51 2.99 15.22
C VAL A 206 -8.17 1.61 15.25
N ASP A 207 -8.72 1.20 14.10
CA ASP A 207 -9.16 -0.17 13.89
C ASP A 207 -7.94 -1.12 13.79
N ASP A 208 -7.99 -2.22 14.52
CA ASP A 208 -6.96 -3.27 14.47
C ASP A 208 -7.49 -4.59 13.86
N ASN A 209 -8.76 -4.59 13.49
CA ASN A 209 -9.44 -5.66 12.76
C ASN A 209 -10.35 -5.09 11.68
N ILE A 210 -10.48 -5.82 10.57
CA ILE A 210 -11.45 -5.55 9.52
C ILE A 210 -11.95 -6.85 8.89
N ASP A 211 -13.26 -6.95 8.70
CA ASP A 211 -13.94 -8.01 7.97
C ASP A 211 -14.83 -7.41 6.88
N LEU A 212 -14.74 -7.95 5.67
CA LEU A 212 -15.62 -7.59 4.55
C LEU A 212 -16.07 -8.83 3.82
N GLU A 213 -17.25 -8.73 3.21
CA GLU A 213 -17.78 -9.73 2.29
C GLU A 213 -18.33 -9.06 1.05
N CYS A 214 -18.06 -9.65 -0.10
CA CYS A 214 -18.71 -9.29 -1.35
C CYS A 214 -19.05 -10.53 -2.18
N THR A 215 -20.00 -10.33 -3.10
CA THR A 215 -20.26 -11.29 -4.16
C THR A 215 -19.95 -10.69 -5.50
N ILE A 216 -19.38 -11.48 -6.40
CA ILE A 216 -19.17 -11.11 -7.79
C ILE A 216 -19.43 -12.31 -8.69
N LYS A 217 -20.34 -12.12 -9.66
CA LYS A 217 -20.86 -13.26 -10.43
C LYS A 217 -21.41 -14.34 -9.47
N ASN A 218 -20.88 -15.55 -9.54
CA ASN A 218 -21.30 -16.67 -8.67
C ASN A 218 -20.31 -16.94 -7.53
N ARG A 219 -19.38 -16.00 -7.26
CA ARG A 219 -18.35 -16.16 -6.24
C ARG A 219 -18.66 -15.34 -5.00
N ARG A 220 -18.33 -15.90 -3.85
CA ARG A 220 -18.29 -15.20 -2.56
C ARG A 220 -16.85 -14.91 -2.18
N CYS A 221 -16.55 -13.65 -1.91
CA CYS A 221 -15.22 -13.21 -1.52
C CYS A 221 -15.26 -12.62 -0.11
N PHE A 222 -14.41 -13.12 0.75
CA PHE A 222 -14.24 -12.66 2.13
C PHE A 222 -12.87 -12.06 2.28
N PHE A 223 -12.80 -10.94 3.00
CA PHE A 223 -11.55 -10.26 3.31
C PHE A 223 -11.44 -10.09 4.80
N ARG A 224 -10.31 -10.50 5.36
CA ARG A 224 -10.05 -10.35 6.78
C ARG A 224 -8.62 -9.90 7.02
N SER A 225 -8.45 -8.81 7.77
CA SER A 225 -7.15 -8.37 8.22
C SER A 225 -7.15 -8.07 9.70
N SER A 226 -6.07 -8.45 10.38
CA SER A 226 -5.84 -8.15 11.78
C SER A 226 -4.35 -7.98 12.07
N TRP A 227 -4.03 -7.00 12.91
CA TRP A 227 -2.67 -6.85 13.42
C TRP A 227 -2.34 -7.85 14.54
N ARG A 228 -3.39 -8.34 15.25
CA ARG A 228 -3.17 -9.23 16.39
C ARG A 228 -4.36 -10.16 16.61
N THR A 229 -4.16 -11.43 16.31
CA THR A 229 -5.18 -12.47 16.51
C THR A 229 -4.87 -13.40 17.70
N LEU A 230 -3.65 -13.39 18.22
CA LEU A 230 -3.13 -14.38 19.18
C LEU A 230 -3.18 -15.83 18.65
N LYS A 231 -3.20 -15.98 17.34
CA LYS A 231 -3.13 -17.24 16.59
C LYS A 231 -1.97 -17.17 15.62
N PRO A 232 -1.42 -18.30 15.17
CA PRO A 232 -0.40 -18.30 14.12
C PRO A 232 -0.81 -17.46 12.92
N ASN A 233 0.17 -16.86 12.25
CA ASN A 233 -0.06 -16.05 11.06
C ASN A 233 -0.84 -16.83 10.01
N ASP A 234 -1.85 -16.17 9.40
CA ASP A 234 -2.58 -16.65 8.24
C ASP A 234 -2.55 -15.52 7.19
N ILE A 235 -1.53 -15.55 6.34
CA ILE A 235 -1.31 -14.53 5.29
C ILE A 235 -1.36 -15.24 3.95
N GLY A 236 -2.52 -15.20 3.31
CA GLY A 236 -2.73 -15.92 2.06
C GLY A 236 -4.13 -15.83 1.52
N ILE A 237 -4.41 -16.70 0.56
CA ILE A 237 -5.73 -16.83 -0.06
C ILE A 237 -6.19 -18.29 0.07
N HIS A 238 -7.39 -18.46 0.61
CA HIS A 238 -8.08 -19.75 0.60
C HIS A 238 -9.02 -19.77 -0.60
N PHE A 239 -8.81 -20.73 -1.48
CA PHE A 239 -9.63 -21.03 -2.66
C PHE A 239 -10.44 -22.29 -2.39
N ASP A 240 -11.71 -22.18 -2.01
CA ASP A 240 -12.51 -23.30 -1.47
C ASP A 240 -11.74 -24.04 -0.36
N SER A 241 -11.21 -25.23 -0.63
CA SER A 241 -10.42 -26.04 0.32
C SER A 241 -8.89 -25.89 0.17
N THR A 242 -8.42 -25.14 -0.82
CA THR A 242 -6.98 -24.96 -1.09
C THR A 242 -6.47 -23.67 -0.48
N PHE A 243 -5.43 -23.74 0.35
CA PHE A 243 -4.74 -22.56 0.89
C PHE A 243 -3.44 -22.31 0.13
N VAL A 244 -3.27 -21.07 -0.32
CA VAL A 244 -2.02 -20.57 -0.89
C VAL A 244 -1.45 -19.51 0.04
N GLU A 245 -0.35 -19.88 0.73
CA GLU A 245 0.37 -18.93 1.57
C GLU A 245 1.07 -17.90 0.69
N LEU A 246 0.90 -16.62 1.02
CA LEU A 246 1.51 -15.52 0.27
C LEU A 246 2.72 -14.92 0.98
N GLY A 247 2.73 -14.95 2.30
CA GLY A 247 3.72 -14.23 3.11
C GLY A 247 3.76 -12.73 2.81
N LEU A 248 4.84 -12.08 3.19
CA LEU A 248 5.09 -10.68 2.84
C LEU A 248 5.25 -10.51 1.33
N CYS A 249 5.00 -9.30 0.83
CA CYS A 249 5.17 -9.03 -0.59
C CYS A 249 6.64 -9.14 -0.99
N PRO A 250 6.99 -9.97 -1.99
CA PRO A 250 8.36 -10.18 -2.39
C PRO A 250 8.94 -8.94 -3.08
N GLU A 251 10.26 -8.80 -3.03
CA GLU A 251 10.99 -7.71 -3.68
C GLU A 251 10.76 -7.66 -5.19
N SER A 252 10.62 -8.83 -5.84
CA SER A 252 10.29 -8.94 -7.27
C SER A 252 9.00 -8.19 -7.62
N ALA A 253 8.00 -8.19 -6.76
CA ALA A 253 6.75 -7.48 -7.01
C ALA A 253 6.92 -5.95 -7.04
N TYR A 254 7.84 -5.40 -6.25
CA TYR A 254 8.21 -3.97 -6.34
C TYR A 254 8.95 -3.67 -7.63
N ARG A 255 9.91 -4.53 -7.98
CA ARG A 255 10.66 -4.44 -9.26
C ARG A 255 9.70 -4.48 -10.45
N ASN A 256 8.82 -5.48 -10.49
CA ASN A 256 7.86 -5.66 -11.58
C ASN A 256 6.92 -4.46 -11.71
N MET A 257 6.41 -3.92 -10.58
CA MET A 257 5.58 -2.73 -10.56
C MET A 257 6.31 -1.51 -11.15
N ILE A 258 7.54 -1.27 -10.71
CA ILE A 258 8.33 -0.12 -11.18
C ILE A 258 8.60 -0.23 -12.67
N MET A 259 9.02 -1.41 -13.14
CA MET A 259 9.32 -1.64 -14.55
C MET A 259 8.08 -1.51 -15.42
N ASP A 260 6.96 -2.11 -15.03
CA ASP A 260 5.69 -2.00 -15.77
C ASP A 260 5.23 -0.54 -15.91
N CYS A 261 5.37 0.25 -14.84
CA CYS A 261 5.07 1.69 -14.87
C CYS A 261 5.99 2.46 -15.82
N ILE A 262 7.28 2.13 -15.88
CA ILE A 262 8.25 2.77 -16.76
C ILE A 262 8.01 2.40 -18.21
N ASP A 263 7.80 1.13 -18.49
CA ASP A 263 7.57 0.61 -19.85
C ASP A 263 6.27 1.16 -20.46
N ASN A 264 5.29 1.48 -19.59
CA ASN A 264 4.02 2.06 -19.98
C ASN A 264 3.91 3.59 -19.78
N ILE A 265 5.02 4.32 -19.65
CA ILE A 265 4.98 5.74 -19.27
C ILE A 265 4.13 6.61 -20.21
N ASP A 266 4.16 6.31 -21.50
CA ASP A 266 3.41 7.02 -22.53
C ASP A 266 2.07 6.34 -22.89
N ASN A 267 1.75 5.21 -22.25
CA ASN A 267 0.52 4.46 -22.47
C ASN A 267 -0.63 5.05 -21.64
N ARG A 268 -1.42 5.94 -22.28
CA ARG A 268 -2.54 6.59 -21.60
C ARG A 268 -3.54 5.61 -20.99
N LEU A 269 -3.90 4.53 -21.71
CA LEU A 269 -4.89 3.55 -21.21
C LEU A 269 -4.40 2.83 -19.96
N PHE A 270 -3.09 2.55 -19.87
CA PHE A 270 -2.49 2.00 -18.65
C PHE A 270 -2.69 2.96 -17.47
N TRP A 271 -2.38 4.24 -17.63
CA TRP A 271 -2.47 5.22 -16.55
C TRP A 271 -3.91 5.57 -16.17
N ASP A 272 -4.82 5.63 -17.12
CA ASP A 272 -6.25 5.78 -16.84
C ASP A 272 -6.73 4.59 -15.98
N LYS A 273 -6.34 3.35 -16.33
CA LYS A 273 -6.65 2.15 -15.53
C LYS A 273 -6.04 2.23 -14.13
N GLN A 274 -4.75 2.60 -14.00
CA GLN A 274 -4.11 2.74 -12.69
C GLN A 274 -4.82 3.80 -11.83
N PHE A 275 -5.17 4.94 -12.41
CA PHE A 275 -5.93 5.96 -11.71
C PHE A 275 -7.27 5.44 -11.18
N TYR A 276 -8.04 4.71 -11.99
CA TYR A 276 -9.33 4.15 -11.56
C TYR A 276 -9.17 3.12 -10.45
N ILE A 277 -8.15 2.28 -10.51
CA ILE A 277 -7.82 1.33 -9.46
C ILE A 277 -7.52 2.06 -8.15
N ASP A 278 -6.62 3.04 -8.18
CA ASP A 278 -6.23 3.80 -7.00
C ASP A 278 -7.42 4.56 -6.41
N TYR A 279 -8.20 5.20 -7.27
CA TYR A 279 -9.41 5.92 -6.88
C TYR A 279 -10.44 4.98 -6.21
N TRP A 280 -10.62 3.78 -6.77
CA TRP A 280 -11.52 2.77 -6.21
C TRP A 280 -11.04 2.25 -4.85
N ILE A 281 -9.75 1.93 -4.72
CA ILE A 281 -9.17 1.50 -3.44
C ILE A 281 -9.36 2.59 -2.38
N HIS A 282 -9.03 3.84 -2.69
CA HIS A 282 -9.26 4.97 -1.77
C HIS A 282 -10.72 5.06 -1.32
N GLY A 283 -11.68 4.83 -2.22
CA GLY A 283 -13.10 4.78 -1.87
C GLY A 283 -13.48 3.62 -0.95
N LYS A 284 -12.74 2.51 -0.99
CA LYS A 284 -13.02 1.32 -0.18
C LYS A 284 -12.34 1.34 1.18
N ILE A 285 -11.19 1.97 1.32
CA ILE A 285 -10.45 2.08 2.59
C ILE A 285 -10.90 3.28 3.44
N ASN A 286 -11.60 4.25 2.87
CA ASN A 286 -12.27 5.34 3.56
C ASN A 286 -13.59 4.84 4.17
N LEU A 287 -13.53 4.29 5.35
CA LEU A 287 -14.66 3.72 6.08
C LEU A 287 -15.22 4.65 7.13
#